data_a4336835a8d4347c171bdf9127415ed2
#
_entry.id   a4336835a8d4347c171bdf9127415ed2
#
_cell.length_a   1.000
_cell.length_b   1.000
_cell.length_c   1.000
_cell.angle_alpha   90.00
_cell.angle_beta   90.00
_cell.angle_gamma   90.00
#
_symmetry.space_group_name_H-M   'P 1'
#
loop_
_entity.id
_entity.type
_entity.pdbx_description
1 polymer ?
#
loop_
_entity_poly.entity_id
_entity_poly.type
_entity_poly.pdbx_seq_one_letter_code
_entity_poly.pdbx_strand_id
1 'polypeptide(L)'
;MGAMMRTIEAVIVAAALWAATASGQESTAARSRAVIEQQFDAFARDDAEAAYALADPEIKGKFADADHFMAMVRDRYAPVYRHRSVEFGEFAEQGDEVSLKATLVDNDNVVWTALYSLRREANGDWLISGCVLEKSDASAI
;
A
#
# COMPACT_ATOMS: atom_id res chain seq x y z
N MET A 1 59.17 12.08 -45.97
CA MET A 1 58.36 10.90 -45.79
C MET A 1 57.76 10.92 -44.43
N GLY A 2 56.63 11.50 -44.34
CA GLY A 2 55.95 11.65 -43.07
C GLY A 2 55.20 10.41 -42.73
N ALA A 3 55.60 9.78 -41.67
CA ALA A 3 54.75 8.82 -41.05
C ALA A 3 53.54 9.54 -40.46
N MET A 4 52.43 9.38 -41.07
CA MET A 4 51.19 9.88 -40.50
C MET A 4 50.84 9.00 -39.34
N MET A 5 51.20 9.43 -38.16
CA MET A 5 50.68 8.82 -36.94
C MET A 5 49.25 9.30 -36.85
N ARG A 6 48.35 8.45 -37.24
CA ARG A 6 46.97 8.64 -36.88
C ARG A 6 46.80 8.21 -35.44
N THR A 7 46.75 9.16 -34.57
CA THR A 7 46.22 8.92 -33.28
C THR A 7 44.71 8.64 -33.46
N ILE A 8 44.39 7.42 -33.35
CA ILE A 8 43.00 7.02 -33.19
C ILE A 8 42.65 7.50 -31.79
N GLU A 9 42.08 8.67 -31.71
CA GLU A 9 41.39 9.04 -30.52
C GLU A 9 40.20 8.09 -30.41
N ALA A 10 40.35 7.12 -29.55
CA ALA A 10 39.21 6.38 -29.12
C ALA A 10 38.33 7.34 -28.35
N VAL A 11 37.33 7.84 -29.03
CA VAL A 11 36.23 8.46 -28.35
C VAL A 11 35.60 7.34 -27.51
N ILE A 12 36.02 7.26 -26.30
CA ILE A 12 35.28 6.51 -25.31
C ILE A 12 34.01 7.33 -25.13
N VAL A 13 33.01 7.00 -25.91
CA VAL A 13 31.66 7.34 -25.55
C VAL A 13 31.44 6.57 -24.27
N ALA A 14 31.70 7.21 -23.16
CA ALA A 14 31.12 6.80 -21.92
C ALA A 14 29.63 6.90 -22.18
N ALA A 15 29.04 5.82 -22.62
CA ALA A 15 27.63 5.61 -22.45
C ALA A 15 27.46 5.72 -20.94
N ALA A 16 27.13 6.90 -20.48
CA ALA A 16 26.58 7.05 -19.18
C ALA A 16 25.38 6.12 -19.20
N LEU A 17 25.59 4.94 -18.69
CA LEU A 17 24.52 4.09 -18.25
C LEU A 17 23.78 4.90 -17.21
N TRP A 18 22.84 5.65 -17.71
CA TRP A 18 21.73 6.02 -16.92
C TRP A 18 20.99 4.69 -16.66
N ALA A 19 21.63 3.88 -15.86
CA ALA A 19 20.88 2.98 -15.07
C ALA A 19 19.97 3.90 -14.28
N ALA A 20 18.85 4.21 -14.88
CA ALA A 20 17.78 4.82 -14.14
C ALA A 20 17.68 3.94 -12.91
N THR A 21 18.10 4.50 -11.80
CA THR A 21 17.88 3.88 -10.51
C THR A 21 16.39 3.93 -10.26
N ALA A 22 15.64 3.25 -11.12
CA ALA A 22 14.24 2.90 -10.87
C ALA A 22 14.12 2.04 -9.61
N SER A 23 15.26 1.62 -9.04
CA SER A 23 15.37 0.82 -7.85
C SER A 23 15.11 1.60 -6.56
N GLY A 24 14.91 2.90 -6.58
CA GLY A 24 14.83 3.68 -5.35
C GLY A 24 13.48 4.26 -5.01
N GLN A 25 12.53 4.29 -5.94
CA GLN A 25 11.25 4.94 -5.67
C GLN A 25 10.10 4.04 -6.09
N GLU A 26 9.57 3.33 -5.11
CA GLU A 26 8.27 2.71 -5.29
C GLU A 26 7.23 3.78 -5.57
N SER A 27 6.30 3.48 -6.48
CA SER A 27 5.17 4.36 -6.74
C SER A 27 4.33 4.57 -5.48
N THR A 28 3.62 5.68 -5.42
CA THR A 28 2.66 5.93 -4.33
C THR A 28 1.63 4.82 -4.23
N ALA A 29 1.17 4.30 -5.37
CA ALA A 29 0.24 3.16 -5.39
C ALA A 29 0.83 1.92 -4.72
N ALA A 30 2.07 1.57 -5.04
CA ALA A 30 2.74 0.42 -4.46
C ALA A 30 2.99 0.60 -2.96
N ARG A 31 3.37 1.78 -2.53
CA ARG A 31 3.59 2.10 -1.12
C ARG A 31 2.31 2.05 -0.31
N SER A 32 1.24 2.62 -0.84
CA SER A 32 -0.08 2.60 -0.20
C SER A 32 -0.62 1.18 -0.08
N ARG A 33 -0.49 0.39 -1.12
CA ARG A 33 -0.86 -1.01 -1.12
C ARG A 33 -0.07 -1.79 -0.06
N ALA A 34 1.23 -1.56 0.03
CA ALA A 34 2.08 -2.22 1.01
C ALA A 34 1.64 -1.95 2.45
N VAL A 35 1.21 -0.73 2.76
CA VAL A 35 0.68 -0.39 4.09
C VAL A 35 -0.58 -1.20 4.40
N ILE A 36 -1.49 -1.31 3.46
CA ILE A 36 -2.72 -2.10 3.65
C ILE A 36 -2.38 -3.59 3.81
N GLU A 37 -1.48 -4.12 2.99
CA GLU A 37 -1.04 -5.52 3.09
C GLU A 37 -0.39 -5.81 4.44
N GLN A 38 0.44 -4.91 4.94
CA GLN A 38 1.03 -5.03 6.28
C GLN A 38 -0.03 -5.06 7.37
N GLN A 39 -1.08 -4.25 7.23
CA GLN A 39 -2.17 -4.27 8.19
C GLN A 39 -2.96 -5.58 8.12
N PHE A 40 -3.22 -6.11 6.93
CA PHE A 40 -3.84 -7.42 6.79
C PHE A 40 -3.02 -8.52 7.45
N ASP A 41 -1.70 -8.50 7.28
CA ASP A 41 -0.79 -9.45 7.95
C ASP A 41 -0.86 -9.32 9.47
N ALA A 42 -0.91 -8.10 9.98
CA ALA A 42 -1.05 -7.84 11.40
C ALA A 42 -2.37 -8.38 11.95
N PHE A 43 -3.48 -8.17 11.24
CA PHE A 43 -4.77 -8.76 11.61
C PHE A 43 -4.72 -10.29 11.58
N ALA A 44 -4.10 -10.86 10.55
CA ALA A 44 -3.99 -12.32 10.43
C ALA A 44 -3.22 -12.97 11.60
N ARG A 45 -2.28 -12.22 12.18
CA ARG A 45 -1.50 -12.67 13.35
C ARG A 45 -2.10 -12.24 14.69
N ASP A 46 -3.22 -11.54 14.67
CA ASP A 46 -3.80 -10.91 15.86
C ASP A 46 -2.82 -9.96 16.58
N ASP A 47 -1.99 -9.28 15.80
CA ASP A 47 -1.04 -8.29 16.30
C ASP A 47 -1.68 -6.90 16.32
N ALA A 48 -2.37 -6.60 17.41
CA ALA A 48 -3.11 -5.35 17.57
C ALA A 48 -2.20 -4.12 17.48
N GLU A 49 -1.03 -4.17 18.11
CA GLU A 49 -0.08 -3.06 18.10
C GLU A 49 0.43 -2.75 16.69
N ALA A 50 0.80 -3.79 15.93
CA ALA A 50 1.28 -3.62 14.57
C ALA A 50 0.19 -3.07 13.65
N ALA A 51 -1.04 -3.57 13.76
CA ALA A 51 -2.18 -3.08 12.98
C ALA A 51 -2.51 -1.62 13.32
N TYR A 52 -2.53 -1.29 14.59
CA TYR A 52 -2.83 0.05 15.08
C TYR A 52 -1.77 1.08 14.67
N ALA A 53 -0.51 0.68 14.63
CA ALA A 53 0.59 1.53 14.21
C ALA A 53 0.44 2.05 12.77
N LEU A 54 -0.27 1.32 11.91
CA LEU A 54 -0.49 1.69 10.51
C LEU A 54 -1.69 2.62 10.30
N ALA A 55 -2.46 2.90 11.35
CA ALA A 55 -3.54 3.89 11.32
C ALA A 55 -2.99 5.29 11.58
N ASP A 56 -3.62 6.29 10.97
CA ASP A 56 -3.20 7.68 11.16
C ASP A 56 -3.56 8.19 12.57
N PRO A 57 -3.00 9.35 12.97
CA PRO A 57 -3.26 9.90 14.29
C PRO A 57 -4.74 10.18 14.58
N GLU A 58 -5.52 10.52 13.57
CA GLU A 58 -6.95 10.79 13.72
C GLU A 58 -7.72 9.52 14.11
N ILE A 59 -7.44 8.41 13.44
CA ILE A 59 -8.01 7.11 13.80
C ILE A 59 -7.55 6.71 15.20
N LYS A 60 -6.25 6.81 15.49
CA LYS A 60 -5.71 6.46 16.80
C LYS A 60 -6.37 7.24 17.93
N GLY A 61 -6.70 8.50 17.69
CA GLY A 61 -7.38 9.35 18.67
C GLY A 61 -8.80 8.92 19.03
N LYS A 62 -9.40 8.03 18.25
CA LYS A 62 -10.76 7.51 18.50
C LYS A 62 -10.80 6.29 19.40
N PHE A 63 -9.66 5.70 19.71
CA PHE A 63 -9.55 4.48 20.50
C PHE A 63 -8.65 4.69 21.69
N ALA A 64 -8.94 4.02 22.78
CA ALA A 64 -8.14 4.09 23.99
C ALA A 64 -6.75 3.46 23.80
N ASP A 65 -6.69 2.37 23.03
CA ASP A 65 -5.48 1.63 22.75
C ASP A 65 -5.66 0.70 21.53
N ALA A 66 -4.61 -0.04 21.21
CA ALA A 66 -4.60 -0.97 20.08
C ALA A 66 -5.63 -2.10 20.24
N ASP A 67 -5.85 -2.58 21.46
CA ASP A 67 -6.80 -3.67 21.70
C ASP A 67 -8.25 -3.24 21.43
N HIS A 68 -8.61 -2.01 21.79
CA HIS A 68 -9.92 -1.46 21.45
C HIS A 68 -10.09 -1.28 19.94
N PHE A 69 -9.05 -0.83 19.26
CA PHE A 69 -9.04 -0.74 17.80
C PHE A 69 -9.26 -2.13 17.17
N MET A 70 -8.52 -3.13 17.62
CA MET A 70 -8.63 -4.50 17.10
C MET A 70 -10.03 -5.09 17.35
N ALA A 71 -10.62 -4.84 18.52
CA ALA A 71 -11.98 -5.30 18.83
C ALA A 71 -13.00 -4.69 17.89
N MET A 72 -12.87 -3.39 17.57
CA MET A 72 -13.74 -2.73 16.61
C MET A 72 -13.61 -3.33 15.21
N VAL A 73 -12.40 -3.61 14.77
CA VAL A 73 -12.16 -4.22 13.45
C VAL A 73 -12.79 -5.61 13.36
N ARG A 74 -12.62 -6.43 14.38
CA ARG A 74 -13.26 -7.75 14.43
C ARG A 74 -14.79 -7.66 14.35
N ASP A 75 -15.38 -6.69 15.04
CA ASP A 75 -16.84 -6.58 15.15
C ASP A 75 -17.48 -5.94 13.92
N ARG A 76 -16.82 -4.94 13.32
CA ARG A 76 -17.42 -4.11 12.27
C ARG A 76 -16.79 -4.26 10.91
N TYR A 77 -15.59 -4.81 10.85
CA TYR A 77 -14.83 -4.99 9.62
C TYR A 77 -14.35 -6.44 9.50
N ALA A 78 -15.19 -7.39 9.84
CA ALA A 78 -14.84 -8.81 9.85
C ALA A 78 -14.16 -9.29 8.56
N PRO A 79 -14.59 -8.91 7.34
CA PRO A 79 -13.91 -9.28 6.11
C PRO A 79 -12.50 -8.69 5.97
N VAL A 80 -12.23 -7.53 6.58
CA VAL A 80 -10.90 -6.93 6.65
C VAL A 80 -10.02 -7.71 7.61
N TYR A 81 -10.58 -8.07 8.74
CA TYR A 81 -9.90 -8.84 9.78
C TYR A 81 -9.53 -10.25 9.31
N ARG A 82 -10.44 -10.91 8.60
CA ARG A 82 -10.25 -12.26 8.03
C ARG A 82 -10.88 -12.35 6.65
N HIS A 83 -10.07 -12.69 5.68
CA HIS A 83 -10.52 -12.98 4.31
C HIS A 83 -9.62 -14.05 3.71
N ARG A 84 -10.14 -14.73 2.70
CA ARG A 84 -9.38 -15.77 1.99
C ARG A 84 -8.64 -15.22 0.78
N SER A 85 -9.09 -14.09 0.23
CA SER A 85 -8.41 -13.45 -0.90
C SER A 85 -8.65 -11.94 -0.92
N VAL A 86 -7.72 -11.23 -1.52
CA VAL A 86 -7.79 -9.81 -1.78
C VAL A 86 -7.27 -9.51 -3.17
N GLU A 87 -7.97 -8.62 -3.87
CA GLU A 87 -7.53 -8.07 -5.14
C GLU A 87 -7.62 -6.56 -5.08
N PHE A 88 -6.49 -5.90 -5.33
CA PHE A 88 -6.46 -4.44 -5.37
C PHE A 88 -6.87 -3.95 -6.76
N GLY A 89 -7.65 -2.87 -6.78
CA GLY A 89 -8.19 -2.28 -7.98
C GLY A 89 -7.87 -0.79 -8.08
N GLU A 90 -8.89 0.00 -8.33
CA GLU A 90 -8.76 1.42 -8.61
C GLU A 90 -7.95 2.17 -7.55
N PHE A 91 -7.03 2.99 -8.03
CA PHE A 91 -6.19 3.87 -7.24
C PHE A 91 -6.39 5.32 -7.71
N ALA A 92 -6.53 6.23 -6.76
CA ALA A 92 -6.58 7.65 -7.04
C ALA A 92 -5.69 8.41 -6.05
N GLU A 93 -4.96 9.38 -6.55
CA GLU A 93 -4.07 10.22 -5.76
C GLU A 93 -4.50 11.69 -5.89
N GLN A 94 -4.59 12.36 -4.75
CA GLN A 94 -4.91 13.78 -4.68
C GLN A 94 -4.09 14.43 -3.58
N GLY A 95 -2.96 15.03 -3.94
CA GLY A 95 -2.05 15.65 -2.99
C GLY A 95 -1.47 14.63 -2.01
N ASP A 96 -1.69 14.86 -0.74
CA ASP A 96 -1.22 13.98 0.34
C ASP A 96 -2.23 12.89 0.73
N GLU A 97 -3.25 12.70 -0.08
CA GLU A 97 -4.28 11.67 0.14
C GLU A 97 -4.36 10.74 -1.06
N VAL A 98 -4.59 9.48 -0.77
CA VAL A 98 -4.86 8.47 -1.79
C VAL A 98 -6.07 7.65 -1.38
N SER A 99 -6.76 7.14 -2.39
CA SER A 99 -7.77 6.10 -2.22
C SER A 99 -7.37 4.86 -2.99
N LEU A 100 -7.63 3.70 -2.42
CA LEU A 100 -7.32 2.41 -3.02
C LEU A 100 -8.44 1.44 -2.73
N LYS A 101 -8.99 0.86 -3.78
CA LYS A 101 -10.04 -0.14 -3.69
C LYS A 101 -9.45 -1.52 -3.51
N ALA A 102 -9.98 -2.27 -2.57
CA ALA A 102 -9.68 -3.69 -2.39
C ALA A 102 -10.97 -4.50 -2.48
N THR A 103 -10.95 -5.56 -3.27
CA THR A 103 -12.03 -6.53 -3.32
C THR A 103 -11.63 -7.72 -2.46
N LEU A 104 -12.41 -7.99 -1.44
CA LEU A 104 -12.16 -9.06 -0.47
C LEU A 104 -13.19 -10.17 -0.66
N VAL A 105 -12.73 -11.40 -0.58
CA VAL A 105 -13.62 -12.56 -0.47
C VAL A 105 -13.45 -13.14 0.92
N ASP A 106 -14.50 -13.15 1.70
CA ASP A 106 -14.44 -13.67 3.05
C ASP A 106 -14.47 -15.21 3.08
N ASN A 107 -14.40 -15.78 4.27
CA ASN A 107 -14.36 -17.23 4.44
C ASN A 107 -15.69 -17.92 4.12
N ASP A 108 -16.77 -17.15 3.99
CA ASP A 108 -18.10 -17.62 3.57
C ASP A 108 -18.37 -17.38 2.08
N ASN A 109 -17.34 -17.07 1.29
CA ASN A 109 -17.43 -16.74 -0.14
C ASN A 109 -18.24 -15.48 -0.45
N VAL A 110 -18.41 -14.60 0.50
CA VAL A 110 -19.05 -13.31 0.26
C VAL A 110 -18.01 -12.32 -0.24
N VAL A 111 -18.37 -11.57 -1.28
CA VAL A 111 -17.51 -10.55 -1.88
C VAL A 111 -17.80 -9.20 -1.23
N TRP A 112 -16.75 -8.53 -0.81
CA TRP A 112 -16.80 -7.22 -0.19
C TRP A 112 -15.90 -6.25 -0.94
N THR A 113 -16.32 -4.99 -0.99
CA THR A 113 -15.48 -3.90 -1.45
C THR A 113 -15.04 -3.09 -0.24
N ALA A 114 -13.74 -2.93 -0.08
CA ALA A 114 -13.14 -2.05 0.92
C ALA A 114 -12.49 -0.88 0.19
N LEU A 115 -12.98 0.32 0.43
CA LEU A 115 -12.38 1.54 -0.09
C LEU A 115 -11.52 2.15 1.01
N TYR A 116 -10.23 2.06 0.82
CA TYR A 116 -9.23 2.62 1.74
C TYR A 116 -8.88 4.05 1.37
N SER A 117 -8.71 4.85 2.40
CA SER A 117 -8.08 6.17 2.30
C SER A 117 -6.78 6.14 3.10
N LEU A 118 -5.74 6.73 2.55
CA LEU A 118 -4.46 6.88 3.21
C LEU A 118 -4.03 8.33 3.13
N ARG A 119 -3.27 8.76 4.13
CA ARG A 119 -2.71 10.11 4.18
C ARG A 119 -1.21 10.04 4.37
N ARG A 120 -0.50 10.90 3.65
CA ARG A 120 0.94 11.02 3.83
C ARG A 120 1.24 11.91 5.02
N GLU A 121 2.03 11.37 5.95
CA GLU A 121 2.51 12.09 7.12
C GLU A 121 3.68 13.00 6.77
N ALA A 122 4.03 13.92 7.66
CA ALA A 122 5.12 14.87 7.45
C ALA A 122 6.48 14.19 7.20
N ASN A 123 6.68 13.00 7.76
CA ASN A 123 7.90 12.20 7.55
C ASN A 123 7.89 11.41 6.22
N GLY A 124 6.84 11.52 5.44
CA GLY A 124 6.69 10.83 4.16
C GLY A 124 6.03 9.45 4.22
N ASP A 125 5.70 8.95 5.40
CA ASP A 125 5.01 7.68 5.55
C ASP A 125 3.53 7.80 5.18
N TRP A 126 3.00 6.75 4.56
CA TRP A 126 1.57 6.63 4.30
C TRP A 126 0.90 5.85 5.41
N LEU A 127 -0.12 6.43 6.01
CA LEU A 127 -0.92 5.78 7.06
C LEU A 127 -2.39 5.72 6.63
N ILE A 128 -3.08 4.71 7.12
CA ILE A 128 -4.49 4.48 6.81
C ILE A 128 -5.33 5.52 7.58
N SER A 129 -6.11 6.31 6.83
CA SER A 129 -6.98 7.36 7.38
C SER A 129 -8.47 6.98 7.36
N GLY A 130 -8.82 5.90 6.68
CA GLY A 130 -10.20 5.43 6.63
C GLY A 130 -10.36 4.16 5.82
N CYS A 131 -11.48 3.51 6.03
CA CYS A 131 -11.92 2.37 5.25
C CYS A 131 -13.45 2.33 5.24
N VAL A 132 -14.02 2.28 4.05
CA VAL A 132 -15.47 2.06 3.85
C VAL A 132 -15.64 0.64 3.33
N LEU A 133 -16.39 -0.17 4.06
CA LEU A 133 -16.65 -1.57 3.71
C LEU A 133 -18.08 -1.73 3.23
N GLU A 134 -18.26 -2.28 2.04
CA GLU A 134 -19.56 -2.54 1.44
C GLU A 134 -19.64 -3.96 0.93
N LYS A 135 -20.77 -4.62 1.21
CA LYS A 135 -21.04 -5.92 0.62
C LYS A 135 -21.30 -5.74 -0.88
N SER A 136 -20.57 -6.48 -1.69
CA SER A 136 -20.76 -6.46 -3.14
C SER A 136 -21.94 -7.35 -3.53
N ASP A 137 -22.68 -6.95 -4.60
CA ASP A 137 -23.69 -7.80 -5.21
C ASP A 137 -23.08 -8.94 -6.06
N ALA A 138 -21.77 -8.90 -6.30
CA ALA A 138 -21.06 -9.93 -7.03
C ALA A 138 -20.99 -11.22 -6.22
N SER A 139 -21.17 -12.36 -6.90
CA SER A 139 -20.91 -13.67 -6.30
C SER A 139 -19.47 -14.08 -6.55
N ALA A 140 -18.81 -14.59 -5.53
CA ALA A 140 -17.52 -15.26 -5.70
C ALA A 140 -17.77 -16.64 -6.33
N ILE A 141 -17.16 -16.84 -7.48
CA ILE A 141 -17.26 -18.11 -8.20
C ILE A 141 -16.01 -18.93 -7.94
#